data_e8989a554e9e270d0f946703aebf082c
#
_entry.id   e8989a554e9e270d0f946703aebf082c
#
_cell.length_a   1.000
_cell.length_b   1.000
_cell.length_c   1.000
_cell.angle_alpha   90.00
_cell.angle_beta   90.00
_cell.angle_gamma   90.00
#
_symmetry.space_group_name_H-M   'P 1'
#
loop_
_entity.id
_entity.type
_entity.pdbx_description
1 polymer ?
#
loop_
_entity_poly.entity_id
_entity_poly.type
_entity_poly.pdbx_seq_one_letter_code
_entity_poly.pdbx_strand_id
1 'polypeptide(L)'
;MSDTPETPLSPYIDHTNLRPDATAADIEKLCAEAIEHELFAVCVNGSWVQHAATYLEDADVSIATVIGFPLGASDSDSKRYETEAAVDNGVHEIDMVMNLGRFIDGDHKYIVREIRDVVEAAEDRRVKVIIETGYFNDEQIATACQLAVTAEAHFVKTSTGFGPGGGIRRPAHFKPFGLP
;
A
#
# COMPACT_ATOMS: atom_id res chain seq x y z
N MET A 1 -35.13 14.38 11.12
CA MET A 1 -34.27 13.32 10.59
C MET A 1 -33.40 13.99 9.54
N SER A 2 -32.13 14.17 9.83
CA SER A 2 -31.17 14.81 8.88
C SER A 2 -30.71 13.72 7.91
N ASP A 3 -31.26 13.72 6.71
CA ASP A 3 -30.70 12.96 5.58
C ASP A 3 -29.36 13.60 5.20
N THR A 4 -28.32 13.24 5.92
CA THR A 4 -26.97 13.42 5.40
C THR A 4 -26.78 12.35 4.33
N PRO A 5 -26.51 12.67 3.06
CA PRO A 5 -26.26 11.66 2.04
C PRO A 5 -25.07 10.81 2.50
N GLU A 6 -25.27 9.50 2.63
CA GLU A 6 -24.17 8.59 2.92
C GLU A 6 -23.21 8.64 1.73
N THR A 7 -21.99 9.09 1.99
CA THR A 7 -20.93 9.04 0.98
C THR A 7 -20.61 7.57 0.72
N PRO A 8 -20.71 7.07 -0.52
CA PRO A 8 -20.41 5.68 -0.82
C PRO A 8 -18.96 5.39 -0.46
N LEU A 9 -18.71 4.24 0.17
CA LEU A 9 -17.35 3.83 0.58
C LEU A 9 -16.58 3.11 -0.52
N SER A 10 -17.28 2.59 -1.53
CA SER A 10 -16.67 1.83 -2.62
C SER A 10 -15.47 2.52 -3.29
N PRO A 11 -15.50 3.86 -3.56
CA PRO A 11 -14.34 4.54 -4.17
C PRO A 11 -13.11 4.69 -3.26
N TYR A 12 -13.15 4.14 -2.05
CA TYR A 12 -12.04 4.19 -1.08
C TYR A 12 -11.54 2.78 -0.71
N ILE A 13 -12.00 1.75 -1.41
CA ILE A 13 -11.68 0.35 -1.08
C ILE A 13 -10.73 -0.22 -2.15
N ASP A 14 -9.57 -0.71 -1.68
CA ASP A 14 -8.67 -1.57 -2.43
C ASP A 14 -9.07 -3.03 -2.16
N HIS A 15 -9.75 -3.68 -3.10
CA HIS A 15 -10.11 -5.10 -2.96
C HIS A 15 -8.86 -5.97 -3.10
N THR A 16 -8.52 -6.70 -2.04
CA THR A 16 -7.17 -7.24 -1.85
C THR A 16 -7.14 -8.75 -1.79
N ASN A 17 -6.25 -9.37 -2.59
CA ASN A 17 -5.87 -10.78 -2.46
C ASN A 17 -4.35 -10.94 -2.58
N LEU A 18 -3.67 -11.08 -1.44
CA LEU A 18 -2.22 -11.22 -1.33
C LEU A 18 -1.81 -12.61 -0.82
N ARG A 19 -2.70 -13.58 -0.89
CA ARG A 19 -2.40 -14.95 -0.50
C ARG A 19 -1.29 -15.53 -1.40
N PRO A 20 -0.33 -16.26 -0.84
CA PRO A 20 0.77 -16.84 -1.62
C PRO A 20 0.31 -17.97 -2.56
N ASP A 21 -0.86 -18.54 -2.30
CA ASP A 21 -1.50 -19.61 -3.07
C ASP A 21 -2.66 -19.12 -3.97
N ALA A 22 -2.80 -17.80 -4.16
CA ALA A 22 -3.82 -17.24 -5.04
C ALA A 22 -3.60 -17.71 -6.49
N THR A 23 -4.68 -18.17 -7.10
CA THR A 23 -4.70 -18.69 -8.47
C THR A 23 -5.21 -17.62 -9.46
N ALA A 24 -5.05 -17.85 -10.77
CA ALA A 24 -5.63 -16.99 -11.80
C ALA A 24 -7.14 -16.79 -11.61
N ALA A 25 -7.87 -17.88 -11.30
CA ALA A 25 -9.31 -17.81 -11.05
C ALA A 25 -9.66 -16.95 -9.82
N ASP A 26 -8.80 -16.93 -8.78
CA ASP A 26 -9.00 -16.07 -7.60
C ASP A 26 -8.81 -14.60 -7.98
N ILE A 27 -7.84 -14.28 -8.86
CA ILE A 27 -7.60 -12.91 -9.33
C ILE A 27 -8.71 -12.43 -10.27
N GLU A 28 -9.17 -13.28 -11.18
CA GLU A 28 -10.32 -12.97 -12.06
C GLU A 28 -11.58 -12.68 -11.23
N LYS A 29 -11.84 -13.50 -10.22
CA LYS A 29 -12.95 -13.26 -9.29
C LYS A 29 -12.80 -11.95 -8.54
N LEU A 30 -11.60 -11.64 -8.03
CA LEU A 30 -11.29 -10.37 -7.36
C LEU A 30 -11.60 -9.17 -8.26
N CYS A 31 -11.17 -9.22 -9.53
CA CYS A 31 -11.43 -8.17 -10.52
C CYS A 31 -12.92 -8.03 -10.82
N ALA A 32 -13.62 -9.15 -11.01
CA ALA A 32 -15.07 -9.15 -11.26
C ALA A 32 -15.85 -8.52 -10.10
N GLU A 33 -15.51 -8.86 -8.86
CA GLU A 33 -16.12 -8.27 -7.65
C GLU A 33 -15.81 -6.77 -7.54
N ALA A 34 -14.59 -6.33 -7.90
CA ALA A 34 -14.24 -4.91 -7.89
C ALA A 34 -15.04 -4.11 -8.91
N ILE A 35 -15.28 -4.66 -10.11
CA ILE A 35 -16.13 -4.06 -11.14
C ILE A 35 -17.59 -3.99 -10.66
N GLU A 36 -18.14 -5.13 -10.17
CA GLU A 36 -19.53 -5.22 -9.73
C GLU A 36 -19.89 -4.23 -8.63
N HIS A 37 -18.93 -3.98 -7.72
CA HIS A 37 -19.13 -3.11 -6.55
C HIS A 37 -18.56 -1.71 -6.72
N GLU A 38 -18.09 -1.35 -7.91
CA GLU A 38 -17.50 -0.04 -8.23
C GLU A 38 -16.40 0.35 -7.22
N LEU A 39 -15.49 -0.61 -6.91
CA LEU A 39 -14.40 -0.38 -5.97
C LEU A 39 -13.28 0.41 -6.64
N PHE A 40 -12.48 1.12 -5.82
CA PHE A 40 -11.41 1.98 -6.31
C PHE A 40 -10.30 1.19 -7.00
N ALA A 41 -9.85 0.10 -6.37
CA ALA A 41 -8.73 -0.69 -6.87
C ALA A 41 -8.84 -2.18 -6.51
N VAL A 42 -8.08 -2.99 -7.25
CA VAL A 42 -7.64 -4.31 -6.76
C VAL A 42 -6.20 -4.21 -6.29
N CYS A 43 -5.85 -4.97 -5.22
CA CYS A 43 -4.48 -5.08 -4.75
C CYS A 43 -4.02 -6.54 -4.81
N VAL A 44 -2.95 -6.78 -5.58
CA VAL A 44 -2.44 -8.13 -5.88
C VAL A 44 -0.91 -8.21 -5.71
N ASN A 45 -0.36 -9.42 -5.60
CA ASN A 45 1.09 -9.63 -5.67
C ASN A 45 1.62 -9.28 -7.08
N GLY A 46 2.87 -8.82 -7.19
CA GLY A 46 3.47 -8.32 -8.43
C GLY A 46 3.36 -9.28 -9.62
N SER A 47 3.42 -10.59 -9.38
CA SER A 47 3.25 -11.62 -10.42
C SER A 47 1.86 -11.66 -11.09
N TRP A 48 0.86 -11.02 -10.47
CA TRP A 48 -0.52 -10.98 -10.96
C TRP A 48 -0.92 -9.65 -11.59
N VAL A 49 -0.05 -8.64 -11.59
CA VAL A 49 -0.37 -7.30 -12.12
C VAL A 49 -0.80 -7.36 -13.59
N GLN A 50 -0.01 -8.01 -14.46
CA GLN A 50 -0.34 -8.12 -15.88
C GLN A 50 -1.65 -8.89 -16.13
N HIS A 51 -1.91 -9.95 -15.34
CA HIS A 51 -3.14 -10.73 -15.44
C HIS A 51 -4.36 -9.87 -15.04
N ALA A 52 -4.26 -9.14 -13.92
CA ALA A 52 -5.29 -8.19 -13.50
C ALA A 52 -5.50 -7.07 -14.55
N ALA A 53 -4.41 -6.53 -15.11
CA ALA A 53 -4.47 -5.48 -16.14
C ALA A 53 -5.24 -5.94 -17.38
N THR A 54 -5.00 -7.18 -17.85
CA THR A 54 -5.74 -7.75 -18.97
C THR A 54 -7.24 -7.88 -18.67
N TYR A 55 -7.59 -8.25 -17.43
CA TYR A 55 -9.00 -8.43 -17.04
C TYR A 55 -9.74 -7.10 -16.83
N LEU A 56 -9.01 -6.05 -16.46
CA LEU A 56 -9.54 -4.72 -16.12
C LEU A 56 -9.38 -3.70 -17.27
N GLU A 57 -8.97 -4.12 -18.48
CA GLU A 57 -8.63 -3.22 -19.60
C GLU A 57 -9.73 -2.20 -19.91
N ASP A 58 -11.00 -2.60 -19.82
CA ASP A 58 -12.17 -1.77 -20.11
C ASP A 58 -12.90 -1.27 -18.83
N ALA A 59 -12.28 -1.42 -17.64
CA ALA A 59 -12.91 -1.10 -16.37
C ALA A 59 -12.26 0.13 -15.70
N ASP A 60 -13.06 0.92 -14.99
CA ASP A 60 -12.57 2.05 -14.16
C ASP A 60 -12.17 1.54 -12.76
N VAL A 61 -11.24 0.58 -12.72
CA VAL A 61 -10.70 0.00 -11.49
C VAL A 61 -9.17 0.05 -11.56
N SER A 62 -8.56 0.71 -10.59
CA SER A 62 -7.10 0.82 -10.49
C SER A 62 -6.45 -0.51 -10.05
N ILE A 63 -5.16 -0.66 -10.34
CA ILE A 63 -4.37 -1.81 -9.90
C ILE A 63 -3.30 -1.31 -8.94
N ALA A 64 -3.32 -1.81 -7.70
CA ALA A 64 -2.28 -1.66 -6.72
C ALA A 64 -1.46 -2.95 -6.59
N THR A 65 -0.18 -2.82 -6.29
CA THR A 65 0.65 -3.98 -5.94
C THR A 65 1.55 -3.67 -4.75
N VAL A 66 2.06 -4.73 -4.14
CA VAL A 66 2.89 -4.64 -2.94
C VAL A 66 4.38 -4.78 -3.27
N ILE A 67 5.24 -4.07 -2.51
CA ILE A 67 6.69 -4.04 -2.66
C ILE A 67 7.36 -4.38 -1.32
N GLY A 68 8.35 -5.29 -1.34
CA GLY A 68 9.05 -5.77 -0.15
C GLY A 68 8.14 -6.52 0.83
N PHE A 69 7.03 -7.03 0.34
CA PHE A 69 5.91 -7.53 1.14
C PHE A 69 6.06 -9.02 1.50
N PRO A 70 5.60 -9.45 2.70
CA PRO A 70 5.02 -8.62 3.76
C PRO A 70 6.03 -8.11 4.79
N LEU A 71 7.30 -8.50 4.72
CA LEU A 71 8.25 -8.34 5.81
C LEU A 71 8.97 -6.98 5.82
N GLY A 72 9.05 -6.29 4.68
CA GLY A 72 9.83 -5.05 4.53
C GLY A 72 11.35 -5.23 4.66
N ALA A 73 11.84 -6.47 4.78
CA ALA A 73 13.21 -6.77 5.17
C ALA A 73 14.21 -6.89 4.00
N SER A 74 13.74 -6.79 2.75
CA SER A 74 14.63 -6.70 1.59
C SER A 74 15.40 -5.37 1.59
N ASP A 75 16.54 -5.33 0.88
CA ASP A 75 17.29 -4.08 0.74
C ASP A 75 16.58 -3.06 -0.17
N SER A 76 17.02 -1.80 -0.09
CA SER A 76 16.43 -0.68 -0.82
C SER A 76 16.47 -0.88 -2.34
N ASP A 77 17.61 -1.38 -2.87
CA ASP A 77 17.75 -1.57 -4.32
C ASP A 77 16.80 -2.65 -4.84
N SER A 78 16.61 -3.74 -4.07
CA SER A 78 15.62 -4.78 -4.42
C SER A 78 14.20 -4.23 -4.48
N LYS A 79 13.80 -3.39 -3.52
CA LYS A 79 12.47 -2.74 -3.54
C LYS A 79 12.32 -1.79 -4.72
N ARG A 80 13.38 -1.05 -5.05
CA ARG A 80 13.40 -0.18 -6.22
C ARG A 80 13.17 -0.96 -7.51
N TYR A 81 13.93 -2.05 -7.74
CA TYR A 81 13.73 -2.90 -8.92
C TYR A 81 12.37 -3.57 -8.98
N GLU A 82 11.83 -4.00 -7.82
CA GLU A 82 10.48 -4.55 -7.74
C GLU A 82 9.44 -3.50 -8.14
N THR A 83 9.65 -2.23 -7.76
CA THR A 83 8.81 -1.10 -8.14
C THR A 83 8.88 -0.81 -9.64
N GLU A 84 10.09 -0.72 -10.21
CA GLU A 84 10.30 -0.53 -11.66
C GLU A 84 9.58 -1.62 -12.46
N ALA A 85 9.74 -2.90 -12.06
CA ALA A 85 9.05 -4.01 -12.70
C ALA A 85 7.52 -3.92 -12.57
N ALA A 86 6.99 -3.45 -11.45
CA ALA A 86 5.56 -3.25 -11.25
C ALA A 86 5.02 -2.13 -12.16
N VAL A 87 5.77 -1.04 -12.31
CA VAL A 87 5.46 0.09 -13.20
C VAL A 87 5.40 -0.37 -14.65
N ASP A 88 6.41 -1.14 -15.10
CA ASP A 88 6.47 -1.72 -16.45
C ASP A 88 5.29 -2.67 -16.73
N ASN A 89 4.76 -3.30 -15.69
CA ASN A 89 3.60 -4.19 -15.77
C ASN A 89 2.25 -3.47 -15.72
N GLY A 90 2.23 -2.13 -15.60
CA GLY A 90 1.02 -1.32 -15.71
C GLY A 90 0.28 -1.09 -14.39
N VAL A 91 0.98 -1.10 -13.24
CA VAL A 91 0.37 -0.76 -11.95
C VAL A 91 0.03 0.74 -11.87
N HIS A 92 -1.00 1.07 -11.08
CA HIS A 92 -1.42 2.45 -10.81
C HIS A 92 -1.00 2.96 -9.43
N GLU A 93 -0.85 2.04 -8.46
CA GLU A 93 -0.45 2.36 -7.08
C GLU A 93 0.53 1.32 -6.52
N ILE A 94 1.45 1.76 -5.68
CA ILE A 94 2.50 0.96 -5.04
C ILE A 94 2.29 0.98 -3.53
N ASP A 95 2.15 -0.19 -2.91
CA ASP A 95 2.04 -0.37 -1.46
C ASP A 95 3.34 -0.99 -0.93
N MET A 96 4.34 -0.17 -0.57
CA MET A 96 5.62 -0.67 -0.08
C MET A 96 5.62 -0.91 1.43
N VAL A 97 6.30 -1.93 1.91
CA VAL A 97 6.56 -2.12 3.34
C VAL A 97 7.92 -1.52 3.69
N MET A 98 7.95 -0.56 4.65
CA MET A 98 9.22 0.00 5.12
C MET A 98 10.06 -1.03 5.87
N ASN A 99 11.37 -0.84 5.98
CA ASN A 99 12.25 -1.74 6.71
C ASN A 99 12.10 -1.54 8.22
N LEU A 100 11.33 -2.44 8.86
CA LEU A 100 11.00 -2.33 10.30
C LEU A 100 12.24 -2.46 11.18
N GLY A 101 13.19 -3.34 10.83
CA GLY A 101 14.41 -3.54 11.60
C GLY A 101 15.30 -2.30 11.61
N ARG A 102 15.52 -1.69 10.45
CA ARG A 102 16.28 -0.43 10.34
C ARG A 102 15.59 0.73 11.07
N PHE A 103 14.26 0.77 11.01
CA PHE A 103 13.50 1.78 11.75
C PHE A 103 13.67 1.62 13.27
N ILE A 104 13.56 0.39 13.81
CA ILE A 104 13.75 0.10 15.23
C ILE A 104 15.17 0.44 15.69
N ASP A 105 16.17 0.21 14.84
CA ASP A 105 17.58 0.54 15.09
C ASP A 105 17.88 2.05 15.03
N GLY A 106 16.88 2.87 14.66
CA GLY A 106 16.99 4.34 14.58
C GLY A 106 17.67 4.83 13.30
N ASP A 107 17.87 3.98 12.30
CA ASP A 107 18.46 4.38 11.02
C ASP A 107 17.45 5.10 10.12
N HIS A 108 16.98 6.26 10.61
CA HIS A 108 15.98 7.08 9.93
C HIS A 108 16.45 7.58 8.57
N LYS A 109 17.77 7.73 8.36
CA LYS A 109 18.32 8.14 7.06
C LYS A 109 18.13 7.04 6.01
N TYR A 110 18.33 5.79 6.41
CA TYR A 110 18.05 4.65 5.55
C TYR A 110 16.58 4.60 5.16
N ILE A 111 15.68 4.77 6.14
CA ILE A 111 14.23 4.71 5.89
C ILE A 111 13.78 5.80 4.91
N VAL A 112 14.21 7.05 5.09
CA VAL A 112 13.87 8.14 4.15
C VAL A 112 14.42 7.85 2.75
N ARG A 113 15.66 7.36 2.65
CA ARG A 113 16.25 6.99 1.37
C ARG A 113 15.47 5.84 0.70
N GLU A 114 15.21 4.75 1.43
CA GLU A 114 14.49 3.57 0.93
C GLU A 114 13.11 3.96 0.35
N ILE A 115 12.35 4.77 1.10
CA ILE A 115 11.03 5.21 0.65
C ILE A 115 11.16 6.12 -0.58
N ARG A 116 12.13 7.04 -0.58
CA ARG A 116 12.35 7.95 -1.72
C ARG A 116 12.79 7.18 -2.97
N ASP A 117 13.67 6.19 -2.85
CA ASP A 117 14.08 5.34 -3.97
C ASP A 117 12.87 4.64 -4.62
N VAL A 118 11.88 4.23 -3.82
CA VAL A 118 10.61 3.65 -4.31
C VAL A 118 9.70 4.72 -4.92
N VAL A 119 9.57 5.91 -4.30
CA VAL A 119 8.78 7.02 -4.84
C VAL A 119 9.31 7.47 -6.20
N GLU A 120 10.63 7.59 -6.34
CA GLU A 120 11.27 7.94 -7.61
C GLU A 120 11.07 6.85 -8.68
N ALA A 121 11.20 5.57 -8.30
CA ALA A 121 10.97 4.44 -9.21
C ALA A 121 9.51 4.26 -9.61
N ALA A 122 8.57 4.72 -8.78
CA ALA A 122 7.14 4.68 -9.07
C ALA A 122 6.70 5.73 -10.10
N GLU A 123 7.59 6.66 -10.49
CA GLU A 123 7.30 7.78 -11.41
C GLU A 123 6.12 8.63 -10.91
N ASP A 124 5.01 8.66 -11.66
CA ASP A 124 3.78 9.40 -11.33
C ASP A 124 2.74 8.58 -10.55
N ARG A 125 3.04 7.30 -10.20
CA ARG A 125 2.14 6.43 -9.46
C ARG A 125 2.14 6.80 -7.98
N ARG A 126 1.00 6.58 -7.35
CA ARG A 126 0.87 6.84 -5.90
C ARG A 126 1.59 5.78 -5.10
N VAL A 127 2.39 6.21 -4.12
CA VAL A 127 3.08 5.32 -3.19
C VAL A 127 2.43 5.41 -1.82
N LYS A 128 2.04 4.26 -1.26
CA LYS A 128 1.58 4.10 0.12
C LYS A 128 2.65 3.34 0.90
N VAL A 129 3.06 3.88 2.06
CA VAL A 129 4.05 3.23 2.92
C VAL A 129 3.35 2.46 4.03
N ILE A 130 3.50 1.14 4.02
CA ILE A 130 3.02 0.27 5.10
C ILE A 130 4.03 0.34 6.24
N ILE A 131 3.59 0.92 7.36
CA ILE A 131 4.44 1.12 8.54
C ILE A 131 4.29 -0.01 9.57
N GLU A 132 3.38 -0.94 9.39
CA GLU A 132 3.10 -2.11 10.25
C GLU A 132 2.98 -1.74 11.74
N THR A 133 1.95 -0.98 12.05
CA THR A 133 1.73 -0.37 13.39
C THR A 133 1.70 -1.36 14.55
N GLY A 134 1.46 -2.64 14.27
CA GLY A 134 1.45 -3.70 15.29
C GLY A 134 2.79 -3.89 16.03
N TYR A 135 3.91 -3.43 15.46
CA TYR A 135 5.24 -3.49 16.07
C TYR A 135 5.61 -2.27 16.91
N PHE A 136 4.80 -1.19 16.88
CA PHE A 136 5.23 0.12 17.35
C PHE A 136 4.29 0.74 18.39
N ASN A 137 4.87 1.59 19.25
CA ASN A 137 4.10 2.50 20.09
C ASN A 137 3.70 3.77 19.31
N ASP A 138 2.89 4.63 19.94
CA ASP A 138 2.32 5.81 19.27
C ASP A 138 3.38 6.83 18.83
N GLU A 139 4.47 6.99 19.60
CA GLU A 139 5.59 7.88 19.26
C GLU A 139 6.36 7.37 18.04
N GLN A 140 6.60 6.06 17.98
CA GLN A 140 7.25 5.41 16.82
C GLN A 140 6.37 5.50 15.57
N ILE A 141 5.06 5.31 15.71
CA ILE A 141 4.10 5.47 14.60
C ILE A 141 4.14 6.90 14.05
N ALA A 142 4.10 7.91 14.95
CA ALA A 142 4.21 9.31 14.54
C ALA A 142 5.54 9.60 13.82
N THR A 143 6.65 9.04 14.31
CA THR A 143 7.97 9.16 13.67
C THR A 143 7.97 8.50 12.29
N ALA A 144 7.44 7.29 12.15
CA ALA A 144 7.37 6.59 10.86
C ALA A 144 6.54 7.39 9.82
N CYS A 145 5.39 7.94 10.24
CA CYS A 145 4.59 8.83 9.40
C CYS A 145 5.39 10.06 8.94
N GLN A 146 6.15 10.70 9.86
CA GLN A 146 6.97 11.86 9.51
C GLN A 146 8.09 11.52 8.51
N LEU A 147 8.70 10.35 8.64
CA LEU A 147 9.72 9.88 7.68
C LEU A 147 9.10 9.62 6.30
N ALA A 148 7.90 9.04 6.23
CA ALA A 148 7.18 8.85 4.98
C ALA A 148 6.86 10.20 4.29
N VAL A 149 6.41 11.21 5.05
CA VAL A 149 6.20 12.58 4.54
C VAL A 149 7.52 13.19 4.04
N THR A 150 8.62 13.04 4.81
CA THR A 150 9.95 13.56 4.42
C THR A 150 10.46 12.91 3.13
N ALA A 151 10.07 11.68 2.87
CA ALA A 151 10.43 10.93 1.66
C ALA A 151 9.43 11.15 0.51
N GLU A 152 8.45 12.05 0.68
CA GLU A 152 7.46 12.43 -0.33
C GLU A 152 6.48 11.29 -0.72
N ALA A 153 6.27 10.31 0.17
CA ALA A 153 5.22 9.32 -0.03
C ALA A 153 3.82 9.95 0.04
N HIS A 154 2.90 9.41 -0.75
CA HIS A 154 1.55 9.97 -0.89
C HIS A 154 0.64 9.57 0.27
N PHE A 155 0.81 8.37 0.83
CA PHE A 155 0.00 7.82 1.90
C PHE A 155 0.83 7.01 2.88
N VAL A 156 0.31 6.82 4.08
CA VAL A 156 0.73 5.78 5.02
C VAL A 156 -0.39 4.76 5.19
N LYS A 157 -0.03 3.48 5.25
CA LYS A 157 -0.91 2.36 5.48
C LYS A 157 -0.52 1.66 6.78
N THR A 158 -1.48 1.27 7.58
CA THR A 158 -1.20 0.79 8.93
C THR A 158 -0.55 -0.59 8.97
N SER A 159 -0.99 -1.51 8.10
CA SER A 159 -0.72 -2.93 8.29
C SER A 159 -0.65 -3.71 6.99
N THR A 160 0.16 -4.78 6.98
CA THR A 160 0.19 -5.77 5.90
C THR A 160 -0.98 -6.76 5.97
N GLY A 161 -1.52 -6.99 7.16
CA GLY A 161 -2.44 -8.09 7.45
C GLY A 161 -1.74 -9.42 7.80
N PHE A 162 -0.41 -9.50 7.65
CA PHE A 162 0.41 -10.69 7.95
C PHE A 162 1.24 -10.51 9.23
N GLY A 163 1.31 -9.29 9.76
CA GLY A 163 2.03 -8.97 11.00
C GLY A 163 1.20 -9.20 12.27
N PRO A 164 1.80 -8.97 13.45
CA PRO A 164 1.11 -9.09 14.72
C PRO A 164 0.02 -8.02 14.86
N GLY A 165 -1.18 -8.42 15.28
CA GLY A 165 -2.25 -7.51 15.69
C GLY A 165 -3.22 -7.07 14.59
N GLY A 166 -2.97 -7.38 13.31
CA GLY A 166 -3.85 -6.98 12.20
C GLY A 166 -4.12 -5.48 12.17
N GLY A 167 -5.15 -5.04 11.45
CA GLY A 167 -5.63 -3.66 11.47
C GLY A 167 -6.34 -3.33 12.78
N ILE A 168 -5.62 -3.03 13.86
CA ILE A 168 -6.21 -2.68 15.14
C ILE A 168 -6.82 -1.29 15.02
N ARG A 169 -8.13 -1.14 15.32
CA ARG A 169 -8.73 0.15 15.67
C ARG A 169 -8.10 0.62 16.99
N ARG A 170 -7.04 1.41 16.92
CA ARG A 170 -6.66 2.23 18.07
C ARG A 170 -7.62 3.41 18.13
N PRO A 171 -8.14 3.79 19.32
CA PRO A 171 -8.97 4.98 19.44
C PRO A 171 -8.18 6.17 18.92
N ALA A 172 -8.77 6.86 17.94
CA ALA A 172 -8.12 7.93 17.20
C ALA A 172 -7.88 9.15 18.12
N HIS A 173 -6.67 9.27 18.61
CA HIS A 173 -6.07 10.56 18.93
C HIS A 173 -5.11 11.02 17.81
N PHE A 174 -5.27 10.46 16.62
CA PHE A 174 -4.60 10.96 15.44
C PHE A 174 -5.26 12.30 15.07
N LYS A 175 -4.63 13.41 15.45
CA LYS A 175 -4.93 14.68 14.79
C LYS A 175 -4.38 14.54 13.36
N PRO A 176 -5.21 14.70 12.33
CA PRO A 176 -4.69 14.75 10.97
C PRO A 176 -3.68 15.90 10.92
N PHE A 177 -2.46 15.61 10.48
CA PHE A 177 -1.52 16.66 10.15
C PHE A 177 -2.18 17.47 9.06
N GLY A 178 -2.42 18.77 9.33
CA GLY A 178 -3.02 19.67 8.37
C GLY A 178 -2.17 19.72 7.12
N LEU A 179 -2.74 19.27 6.02
CA LEU A 179 -2.32 19.71 4.71
C LEU A 179 -2.72 21.18 4.58
N PRO A 180 -1.88 22.03 3.98
CA PRO A 180 -2.21 23.43 3.76
C PRO A 180 -3.42 23.63 2.88
#